data_a6ccfb53a01a09d40a5de946b23a04fd
#
_entry.id   a6ccfb53a01a09d40a5de946b23a04fd
#
_cell.length_a   1.000
_cell.length_b   1.000
_cell.length_c   1.000
_cell.angle_alpha   90.00
_cell.angle_beta   90.00
_cell.angle_gamma   90.00
#
_symmetry.space_group_name_H-M   'P 1'
#
loop_
_entity.id
_entity.type
_entity.pdbx_description
1 polymer ?
#
loop_
_entity_poly.entity_id
_entity_poly.type
_entity_poly.pdbx_seq_one_letter_code
_entity_poly.pdbx_strand_id
1 'polypeptide(L)'
;MKLAIVGATGLVGQEILEVLAERNLEFDELMMVASQRSVGKTIGFKGKNYKVIGMDDAVAKKPDIAIFSAGGNTSLEWAPKFQEAGTIVVDNSSAWRMSSKHKLIVPEINASTLRIDDRIIANPNCSTIQMVLALAPLHKAYGIKRIVVSTYQSVTGTGKDAVEQMMAERAGKEAHMVYPHKIDMNVLPHIDVFMENGYSKEEMKMVNETQKIFGDTNIKLTATTVRIPTMGGHSEAVNVEFNRDFDLVEVRKLLSEMPGVVVQDDPYNNVYPMPLTAHKKDEVFVGRLRRDESQANTLNMWIVADNLRKGAATNAVQIAEYLVEHSLILA
;
A
#
# COMPACT_ATOMS: atom_id res chain seq x y z
N MET A 1 -18.87 12.10 12.69
CA MET A 1 -18.63 11.35 11.42
C MET A 1 -18.84 9.87 11.67
N LYS A 2 -19.47 9.14 10.72
CA LYS A 2 -19.63 7.69 10.74
C LYS A 2 -18.58 7.05 9.84
N LEU A 3 -17.82 6.10 10.37
CA LEU A 3 -16.76 5.38 9.64
C LEU A 3 -17.11 3.90 9.50
N ALA A 4 -16.96 3.34 8.31
CA ALA A 4 -17.11 1.90 8.08
C ALA A 4 -15.77 1.28 7.63
N ILE A 5 -15.41 0.12 8.21
CA ILE A 5 -14.29 -0.69 7.79
C ILE A 5 -14.83 -1.95 7.13
N VAL A 6 -14.73 -2.00 5.79
CA VAL A 6 -15.21 -3.12 4.99
C VAL A 6 -14.08 -4.12 4.78
N GLY A 7 -14.31 -5.36 5.20
CA GLY A 7 -13.26 -6.38 5.32
C GLY A 7 -12.57 -6.38 6.69
N ALA A 8 -13.26 -5.91 7.73
CA ALA A 8 -12.74 -5.73 9.10
C ALA A 8 -12.13 -7.01 9.72
N THR A 9 -12.49 -8.20 9.24
CA THR A 9 -11.96 -9.49 9.73
C THR A 9 -10.69 -9.98 9.03
N GLY A 10 -10.27 -9.28 7.96
CA GLY A 10 -9.05 -9.60 7.20
C GLY A 10 -7.79 -9.00 7.82
N LEU A 11 -6.58 -9.40 7.34
CA LEU A 11 -5.31 -8.87 7.85
C LEU A 11 -5.23 -7.34 7.74
N VAL A 12 -5.49 -6.80 6.56
CA VAL A 12 -5.47 -5.34 6.35
C VAL A 12 -6.58 -4.65 7.13
N GLY A 13 -7.78 -5.27 7.26
CA GLY A 13 -8.87 -4.72 8.07
C GLY A 13 -8.50 -4.59 9.55
N GLN A 14 -7.81 -5.59 10.12
CA GLN A 14 -7.29 -5.52 11.48
C GLN A 14 -6.19 -4.47 11.62
N GLU A 15 -5.31 -4.37 10.64
CA GLU A 15 -4.26 -3.34 10.62
C GLU A 15 -4.84 -1.92 10.52
N ILE A 16 -5.93 -1.71 9.75
CA ILE A 16 -6.65 -0.43 9.71
C ILE A 16 -7.15 -0.05 11.11
N LEU A 17 -7.67 -1.02 11.88
CA LEU A 17 -8.12 -0.76 13.25
C LEU A 17 -6.94 -0.41 14.16
N GLU A 18 -5.80 -1.08 14.06
CA GLU A 18 -4.61 -0.72 14.84
C GLU A 18 -4.14 0.71 14.50
N VAL A 19 -4.04 1.05 13.21
CA VAL A 19 -3.67 2.39 12.75
C VAL A 19 -4.66 3.45 13.26
N LEU A 20 -5.97 3.19 13.19
CA LEU A 20 -7.00 4.09 13.75
C LEU A 20 -6.92 4.24 15.28
N ALA A 21 -6.40 3.24 15.97
CA ALA A 21 -6.19 3.33 17.42
C ALA A 21 -5.01 4.23 17.78
N GLU A 22 -3.98 4.26 16.94
CA GLU A 22 -2.75 5.03 17.11
C GLU A 22 -2.86 6.47 16.60
N ARG A 23 -3.70 6.70 15.57
CA ARG A 23 -3.92 8.00 14.94
C ARG A 23 -5.15 8.72 15.49
N ASN A 24 -5.25 10.00 15.23
CA ASN A 24 -6.28 10.87 15.82
C ASN A 24 -7.47 11.15 14.89
N LEU A 25 -7.84 10.20 14.01
CA LEU A 25 -9.05 10.35 13.23
C LEU A 25 -10.28 10.21 14.15
N GLU A 26 -11.04 11.31 14.30
CA GLU A 26 -12.23 11.35 15.15
C GLU A 26 -13.48 10.86 14.41
N PHE A 27 -14.24 9.98 15.04
CA PHE A 27 -15.53 9.50 14.56
C PHE A 27 -16.47 9.18 15.71
N ASP A 28 -17.78 9.37 15.48
CA ASP A 28 -18.82 9.13 16.47
C ASP A 28 -19.32 7.69 16.43
N GLU A 29 -19.39 7.09 15.23
CA GLU A 29 -19.83 5.71 15.02
C GLU A 29 -18.82 4.96 14.15
N LEU A 30 -18.45 3.74 14.58
CA LEU A 30 -17.61 2.81 13.84
C LEU A 30 -18.40 1.56 13.47
N MET A 31 -18.37 1.19 12.20
CA MET A 31 -19.02 0.00 11.65
C MET A 31 -17.97 -1.03 11.21
N MET A 32 -18.04 -2.23 11.79
CA MET A 32 -17.25 -3.38 11.36
C MET A 32 -18.06 -4.15 10.32
N VAL A 33 -17.61 -4.12 9.06
CA VAL A 33 -18.33 -4.71 7.93
C VAL A 33 -17.55 -5.87 7.36
N ALA A 34 -18.19 -7.01 7.10
CA ALA A 34 -17.55 -8.16 6.46
C ALA A 34 -18.57 -9.03 5.70
N SER A 35 -18.07 -10.10 5.08
CA SER A 35 -18.91 -11.08 4.38
C SER A 35 -19.92 -11.74 5.32
N GLN A 36 -20.99 -12.27 4.76
CA GLN A 36 -22.08 -12.93 5.49
C GLN A 36 -21.60 -14.02 6.46
N ARG A 37 -20.50 -14.72 6.14
CA ARG A 37 -19.87 -15.73 7.02
C ARG A 37 -19.32 -15.15 8.33
N SER A 38 -19.12 -13.85 8.40
CA SER A 38 -18.56 -13.16 9.58
C SER A 38 -19.58 -12.27 10.30
N VAL A 39 -20.79 -12.09 9.76
CA VAL A 39 -21.86 -11.33 10.40
C VAL A 39 -22.20 -11.93 11.77
N GLY A 40 -22.35 -11.06 12.77
CA GLY A 40 -22.62 -11.43 14.17
C GLY A 40 -21.36 -11.72 14.99
N LYS A 41 -20.19 -11.93 14.39
CA LYS A 41 -18.91 -11.99 15.13
C LYS A 41 -18.65 -10.65 15.82
N THR A 42 -17.84 -10.68 16.88
CA THR A 42 -17.48 -9.48 17.63
C THR A 42 -16.01 -9.14 17.40
N ILE A 43 -15.71 -7.87 17.16
CA ILE A 43 -14.36 -7.32 17.07
C ILE A 43 -14.20 -6.30 18.19
N GLY A 44 -13.13 -6.45 18.99
CA GLY A 44 -12.76 -5.47 20.01
C GLY A 44 -12.00 -4.29 19.40
N PHE A 45 -12.34 -3.05 19.78
CA PHE A 45 -11.60 -1.86 19.40
C PHE A 45 -11.70 -0.79 20.51
N LYS A 46 -10.54 -0.25 20.96
CA LYS A 46 -10.46 0.75 22.05
C LYS A 46 -11.34 0.42 23.26
N GLY A 47 -11.29 -0.85 23.71
CA GLY A 47 -12.04 -1.33 24.88
C GLY A 47 -13.54 -1.54 24.68
N LYS A 48 -14.06 -1.34 23.47
CA LYS A 48 -15.46 -1.59 23.10
C LYS A 48 -15.57 -2.80 22.18
N ASN A 49 -16.69 -3.48 22.23
CA ASN A 49 -17.02 -4.61 21.36
C ASN A 49 -17.99 -4.17 20.27
N TYR A 50 -17.64 -4.42 19.02
CA TYR A 50 -18.44 -4.10 17.84
C TYR A 50 -18.91 -5.38 17.16
N LYS A 51 -20.22 -5.50 16.93
CA LYS A 51 -20.74 -6.59 16.09
C LYS A 51 -20.44 -6.32 14.63
N VAL A 52 -19.95 -7.35 13.94
CA VAL A 52 -19.79 -7.32 12.50
C VAL A 52 -21.16 -7.36 11.84
N ILE A 53 -21.40 -6.41 10.92
CA ILE A 53 -22.61 -6.29 10.12
C ILE A 53 -22.34 -6.65 8.65
N GLY A 54 -23.42 -6.88 7.90
CA GLY A 54 -23.38 -7.12 6.46
C GLY A 54 -23.26 -5.82 5.65
N MET A 55 -23.06 -5.99 4.34
CA MET A 55 -22.89 -4.87 3.40
C MET A 55 -24.19 -4.05 3.25
N ASP A 56 -25.35 -4.71 3.14
CA ASP A 56 -26.63 -4.04 3.01
C ASP A 56 -26.93 -3.17 4.23
N ASP A 57 -26.70 -3.71 5.44
CA ASP A 57 -26.90 -2.96 6.70
C ASP A 57 -25.96 -1.75 6.76
N ALA A 58 -24.71 -1.90 6.30
CA ALA A 58 -23.75 -0.82 6.30
C ALA A 58 -24.13 0.29 5.32
N VAL A 59 -24.58 -0.04 4.10
CA VAL A 59 -25.09 0.93 3.13
C VAL A 59 -26.33 1.67 3.68
N ALA A 60 -27.27 0.94 4.33
CA ALA A 60 -28.46 1.53 4.92
C ALA A 60 -28.15 2.52 6.05
N LYS A 61 -27.03 2.34 6.78
CA LYS A 61 -26.55 3.24 7.83
C LYS A 61 -25.87 4.50 7.30
N LYS A 62 -25.55 4.55 6.01
CA LYS A 62 -24.95 5.70 5.32
C LYS A 62 -23.71 6.22 6.07
N PRO A 63 -22.59 5.48 6.13
CA PRO A 63 -21.37 6.03 6.67
C PRO A 63 -20.86 7.20 5.83
N ASP A 64 -20.20 8.17 6.45
CA ASP A 64 -19.59 9.29 5.76
C ASP A 64 -18.38 8.83 4.93
N ILE A 65 -17.56 7.95 5.55
CA ILE A 65 -16.40 7.30 4.90
C ILE A 65 -16.49 5.79 5.09
N ALA A 66 -16.12 5.03 4.05
CA ALA A 66 -15.93 3.59 4.11
C ALA A 66 -14.55 3.20 3.56
N ILE A 67 -13.71 2.59 4.41
CA ILE A 67 -12.40 2.06 3.99
C ILE A 67 -12.59 0.59 3.61
N PHE A 68 -12.36 0.27 2.34
CA PHE A 68 -12.55 -1.05 1.75
C PHE A 68 -11.25 -1.85 1.73
N SER A 69 -11.29 -3.06 2.26
CA SER A 69 -10.25 -4.07 2.16
C SER A 69 -10.86 -5.47 2.03
N ALA A 70 -11.72 -5.66 1.02
CA ALA A 70 -12.50 -6.88 0.82
C ALA A 70 -12.33 -7.51 -0.58
N GLY A 71 -11.30 -7.07 -1.32
CA GLY A 71 -10.99 -7.55 -2.66
C GLY A 71 -11.75 -6.86 -3.79
N GLY A 72 -11.24 -7.02 -5.03
CA GLY A 72 -11.71 -6.26 -6.19
C GLY A 72 -13.15 -6.52 -6.57
N ASN A 73 -13.59 -7.80 -6.58
CA ASN A 73 -14.97 -8.15 -6.94
C ASN A 73 -15.98 -7.52 -5.96
N THR A 74 -15.69 -7.60 -4.65
CA THR A 74 -16.53 -6.96 -3.63
C THR A 74 -16.56 -5.44 -3.82
N SER A 75 -15.41 -4.83 -4.13
CA SER A 75 -15.36 -3.39 -4.36
C SER A 75 -16.15 -2.97 -5.60
N LEU A 76 -16.02 -3.68 -6.71
CA LEU A 76 -16.80 -3.41 -7.94
C LEU A 76 -18.30 -3.50 -7.71
N GLU A 77 -18.75 -4.43 -6.88
CA GLU A 77 -20.16 -4.60 -6.57
C GLU A 77 -20.69 -3.55 -5.59
N TRP A 78 -19.93 -3.23 -4.55
CA TRP A 78 -20.44 -2.49 -3.39
C TRP A 78 -20.01 -1.03 -3.32
N ALA A 79 -18.84 -0.66 -3.81
CA ALA A 79 -18.40 0.74 -3.75
C ALA A 79 -19.39 1.71 -4.43
N PRO A 80 -19.98 1.36 -5.60
CA PRO A 80 -21.02 2.21 -6.20
C PRO A 80 -22.26 2.37 -5.32
N LYS A 81 -22.72 1.30 -4.63
CA LYS A 81 -23.87 1.36 -3.72
C LYS A 81 -23.61 2.28 -2.52
N PHE A 82 -22.39 2.22 -1.95
CA PHE A 82 -21.98 3.15 -0.90
C PHE A 82 -21.94 4.60 -1.43
N GLN A 83 -21.37 4.81 -2.61
CA GLN A 83 -21.35 6.11 -3.27
C GLN A 83 -22.78 6.67 -3.48
N GLU A 84 -23.70 5.86 -3.98
CA GLU A 84 -25.12 6.24 -4.18
C GLU A 84 -25.80 6.61 -2.85
N ALA A 85 -25.40 5.98 -1.75
CA ALA A 85 -25.86 6.32 -0.40
C ALA A 85 -25.23 7.59 0.18
N GLY A 86 -24.27 8.22 -0.54
CA GLY A 86 -23.57 9.45 -0.16
C GLY A 86 -22.21 9.23 0.51
N THR A 87 -21.76 7.97 0.66
CA THR A 87 -20.48 7.60 1.30
C THR A 87 -19.29 7.87 0.39
N ILE A 88 -18.18 8.35 0.94
CA ILE A 88 -16.89 8.35 0.27
C ILE A 88 -16.20 7.01 0.54
N VAL A 89 -15.78 6.33 -0.52
CA VAL A 89 -15.09 5.04 -0.44
C VAL A 89 -13.61 5.23 -0.66
N VAL A 90 -12.78 4.76 0.27
CA VAL A 90 -11.31 4.61 0.10
C VAL A 90 -11.02 3.12 -0.11
N ASP A 91 -10.62 2.74 -1.31
CA ASP A 91 -10.53 1.34 -1.71
C ASP A 91 -9.09 0.83 -1.85
N ASN A 92 -8.73 -0.19 -1.06
CA ASN A 92 -7.41 -0.85 -1.13
C ASN A 92 -7.29 -1.87 -2.26
N SER A 93 -8.37 -2.22 -2.96
CA SER A 93 -8.31 -3.17 -4.06
C SER A 93 -7.73 -2.56 -5.34
N SER A 94 -7.46 -3.39 -6.33
CA SER A 94 -7.01 -2.91 -7.65
C SER A 94 -8.15 -2.47 -8.57
N ALA A 95 -9.43 -2.54 -8.12
CA ALA A 95 -10.60 -2.36 -8.98
C ALA A 95 -10.66 -0.98 -9.66
N TRP A 96 -10.28 0.08 -8.95
CA TRP A 96 -10.45 1.47 -9.41
C TRP A 96 -9.15 2.16 -9.80
N ARG A 97 -7.99 1.56 -9.46
CA ARG A 97 -6.68 2.21 -9.57
C ARG A 97 -6.38 2.78 -10.94
N MET A 98 -6.72 2.06 -12.01
CA MET A 98 -6.46 2.48 -13.39
C MET A 98 -7.66 3.14 -14.08
N SER A 99 -8.78 3.31 -13.39
CA SER A 99 -9.91 4.08 -13.91
C SER A 99 -9.53 5.56 -14.04
N SER A 100 -9.84 6.16 -15.20
CA SER A 100 -9.61 7.60 -15.42
C SER A 100 -10.54 8.50 -14.59
N LYS A 101 -11.63 7.93 -14.07
CA LYS A 101 -12.63 8.64 -13.27
C LYS A 101 -12.29 8.69 -11.77
N HIS A 102 -11.34 7.87 -11.32
CA HIS A 102 -11.03 7.71 -9.90
C HIS A 102 -9.57 8.10 -9.62
N LYS A 103 -9.37 8.85 -8.56
CA LYS A 103 -8.04 9.27 -8.12
C LYS A 103 -7.29 8.11 -7.48
N LEU A 104 -6.00 8.04 -7.72
CA LEU A 104 -5.06 7.10 -7.11
C LEU A 104 -4.13 7.88 -6.20
N ILE A 105 -4.28 7.74 -4.88
CA ILE A 105 -3.76 8.71 -3.92
C ILE A 105 -2.68 8.13 -3.01
N VAL A 106 -1.55 8.81 -2.97
CA VAL A 106 -0.56 8.77 -1.89
C VAL A 106 -0.56 10.16 -1.25
N PRO A 107 -1.04 10.32 -0.02
CA PRO A 107 -1.35 11.63 0.57
C PRO A 107 -0.22 12.64 0.48
N GLU A 108 0.99 12.24 0.76
CA GLU A 108 2.18 13.10 0.77
C GLU A 108 2.60 13.58 -0.65
N ILE A 109 2.04 12.96 -1.70
CA ILE A 109 2.41 13.27 -3.10
C ILE A 109 1.32 14.07 -3.79
N ASN A 110 0.07 13.57 -3.75
CA ASN A 110 -0.96 14.06 -4.66
C ASN A 110 -2.36 14.23 -4.03
N ALA A 111 -2.51 14.20 -2.70
CA ALA A 111 -3.81 14.40 -2.06
C ALA A 111 -4.44 15.78 -2.39
N SER A 112 -3.62 16.79 -2.67
CA SER A 112 -4.09 18.11 -3.10
C SER A 112 -4.90 18.10 -4.42
N THR A 113 -4.87 16.98 -5.14
CA THR A 113 -5.71 16.79 -6.33
C THR A 113 -7.14 16.38 -6.01
N LEU A 114 -7.42 15.92 -4.78
CA LEU A 114 -8.76 15.53 -4.34
C LEU A 114 -9.73 16.70 -4.38
N ARG A 115 -10.98 16.37 -4.73
CA ARG A 115 -12.11 17.32 -4.81
C ARG A 115 -13.31 16.75 -4.07
N ILE A 116 -14.25 17.60 -3.72
CA ILE A 116 -15.46 17.24 -2.97
C ILE A 116 -16.38 16.25 -3.71
N ASP A 117 -16.25 16.14 -5.01
CA ASP A 117 -16.99 15.22 -5.87
C ASP A 117 -16.31 13.86 -6.09
N ASP A 118 -15.06 13.69 -5.60
CA ASP A 118 -14.39 12.40 -5.62
C ASP A 118 -15.04 11.46 -4.58
N ARG A 119 -15.77 10.45 -5.04
CA ARG A 119 -16.54 9.53 -4.17
C ARG A 119 -15.92 8.16 -4.00
N ILE A 120 -15.18 7.69 -4.98
CA ILE A 120 -14.38 6.46 -4.88
C ILE A 120 -12.93 6.85 -5.12
N ILE A 121 -12.09 6.65 -4.11
CA ILE A 121 -10.67 7.00 -4.09
C ILE A 121 -9.88 5.72 -3.97
N ALA A 122 -8.99 5.47 -4.93
CA ALA A 122 -8.18 4.27 -4.95
C ALA A 122 -6.91 4.45 -4.11
N ASN A 123 -6.65 3.46 -3.25
CA ASN A 123 -5.39 3.30 -2.53
C ASN A 123 -4.44 2.44 -3.40
N PRO A 124 -3.19 2.88 -3.66
CA PRO A 124 -2.31 2.18 -4.59
C PRO A 124 -1.85 0.80 -4.09
N ASN A 125 -1.12 0.10 -4.96
CA ASN A 125 -0.42 -1.15 -4.61
C ASN A 125 0.65 -0.88 -3.54
N CYS A 126 0.85 -1.84 -2.64
CA CYS A 126 1.75 -1.70 -1.50
C CYS A 126 3.20 -1.40 -1.91
N SER A 127 3.73 -2.12 -2.90
CA SER A 127 5.07 -1.87 -3.42
C SER A 127 5.13 -0.52 -4.17
N THR A 128 4.09 -0.16 -4.90
CA THR A 128 4.03 1.16 -5.56
C THR A 128 4.09 2.30 -4.54
N ILE A 129 3.30 2.23 -3.45
CA ILE A 129 3.26 3.32 -2.44
C ILE A 129 4.65 3.60 -1.87
N GLN A 130 5.36 2.56 -1.41
CA GLN A 130 6.67 2.76 -0.78
C GLN A 130 7.71 3.28 -1.78
N MET A 131 7.70 2.79 -3.02
CA MET A 131 8.62 3.25 -4.06
C MET A 131 8.37 4.71 -4.43
N VAL A 132 7.13 5.07 -4.76
CA VAL A 132 6.83 6.44 -5.20
C VAL A 132 7.01 7.46 -4.08
N LEU A 133 6.78 7.09 -2.81
CA LEU A 133 7.00 7.99 -1.68
C LEU A 133 8.50 8.35 -1.55
N ALA A 134 9.39 7.37 -1.68
CA ALA A 134 10.82 7.61 -1.68
C ALA A 134 11.28 8.39 -2.93
N LEU A 135 10.68 8.12 -4.09
CA LEU A 135 11.08 8.74 -5.36
C LEU A 135 10.50 10.13 -5.59
N ALA A 136 9.40 10.50 -4.92
CA ALA A 136 8.71 11.77 -5.17
C ALA A 136 9.59 13.02 -5.02
N PRO A 137 10.36 13.22 -3.94
CA PRO A 137 11.24 14.38 -3.81
C PRO A 137 12.33 14.39 -4.87
N LEU A 138 12.83 13.22 -5.27
CA LEU A 138 13.87 13.08 -6.29
C LEU A 138 13.32 13.33 -7.69
N HIS A 139 12.09 12.90 -7.99
CA HIS A 139 11.40 13.21 -9.24
C HIS A 139 11.19 14.73 -9.38
N LYS A 140 10.75 15.40 -8.34
CA LYS A 140 10.59 16.84 -8.31
C LYS A 140 11.92 17.59 -8.54
N ALA A 141 13.01 17.10 -7.96
CA ALA A 141 14.32 17.75 -8.04
C ALA A 141 15.03 17.48 -9.38
N TYR A 142 15.03 16.24 -9.85
CA TYR A 142 15.92 15.82 -10.95
C TYR A 142 15.17 15.31 -12.20
N GLY A 143 13.87 15.01 -12.08
CA GLY A 143 13.06 14.38 -13.13
C GLY A 143 13.47 12.92 -13.37
N ILE A 144 12.58 11.99 -13.12
CA ILE A 144 12.83 10.57 -13.37
C ILE A 144 12.69 10.28 -14.87
N LYS A 145 13.67 9.60 -15.43
CA LYS A 145 13.65 9.11 -16.81
C LYS A 145 13.34 7.62 -16.90
N ARG A 146 13.95 6.81 -16.00
CA ARG A 146 13.80 5.36 -16.02
C ARG A 146 13.92 4.78 -14.60
N ILE A 147 13.13 3.74 -14.32
CA ILE A 147 13.20 2.96 -13.09
C ILE A 147 13.36 1.48 -13.46
N VAL A 148 14.31 0.81 -12.83
CA VAL A 148 14.41 -0.65 -12.77
C VAL A 148 14.22 -1.05 -11.32
N VAL A 149 13.24 -1.89 -11.03
CA VAL A 149 12.96 -2.31 -9.67
C VAL A 149 12.83 -3.82 -9.57
N SER A 150 13.48 -4.40 -8.57
CA SER A 150 13.21 -5.75 -8.12
C SER A 150 12.63 -5.70 -6.72
N THR A 151 11.45 -6.31 -6.52
CA THR A 151 10.79 -6.33 -5.21
C THR A 151 10.99 -7.67 -4.52
N TYR A 152 11.09 -7.64 -3.20
CA TYR A 152 11.18 -8.78 -2.31
C TYR A 152 10.00 -8.69 -1.33
N GLN A 153 8.89 -9.33 -1.71
CA GLN A 153 7.60 -9.10 -1.06
C GLN A 153 7.27 -10.19 -0.03
N SER A 154 6.91 -9.74 1.17
CA SER A 154 6.40 -10.58 2.26
C SER A 154 5.16 -11.38 1.87
N VAL A 155 5.00 -12.57 2.43
CA VAL A 155 3.80 -13.41 2.27
C VAL A 155 2.53 -12.74 2.79
N THR A 156 2.64 -11.77 3.70
CA THR A 156 1.50 -11.02 4.24
C THR A 156 0.72 -10.25 3.17
N GLY A 157 1.37 -9.89 2.06
CA GLY A 157 0.73 -9.25 0.91
C GLY A 157 -0.28 -10.14 0.17
N THR A 158 -0.18 -11.46 0.30
CA THR A 158 -1.17 -12.42 -0.24
C THR A 158 -2.32 -12.67 0.75
N GLY A 159 -2.08 -12.49 2.04
CA GLY A 159 -3.09 -12.66 3.07
C GLY A 159 -2.79 -13.79 4.05
N LYS A 160 -3.78 -14.08 4.91
CA LYS A 160 -3.64 -15.00 6.04
C LYS A 160 -3.24 -16.41 5.61
N ASP A 161 -3.88 -16.93 4.59
CA ASP A 161 -3.67 -18.33 4.13
C ASP A 161 -2.22 -18.54 3.65
N ALA A 162 -1.59 -17.53 3.04
CA ALA A 162 -0.18 -17.61 2.63
C ALA A 162 0.79 -17.58 3.83
N VAL A 163 0.44 -16.84 4.88
CA VAL A 163 1.19 -16.87 6.15
C VAL A 163 1.08 -18.26 6.77
N GLU A 164 -0.12 -18.83 6.81
CA GLU A 164 -0.38 -20.19 7.33
C GLU A 164 0.39 -21.25 6.53
N GLN A 165 0.42 -21.15 5.18
CA GLN A 165 1.24 -22.02 4.33
C GLN A 165 2.71 -21.96 4.75
N MET A 166 3.30 -20.77 4.79
CA MET A 166 4.71 -20.60 5.16
C MET A 166 5.02 -21.17 6.55
N MET A 167 4.15 -20.93 7.53
CA MET A 167 4.36 -21.40 8.90
C MET A 167 4.21 -22.91 9.03
N ALA A 168 3.27 -23.52 8.28
CA ALA A 168 3.12 -24.97 8.23
C ALA A 168 4.33 -25.65 7.60
N GLU A 169 4.82 -25.12 6.45
CA GLU A 169 6.02 -25.61 5.77
C GLU A 169 7.25 -25.51 6.68
N ARG A 170 7.44 -24.38 7.39
CA ARG A 170 8.52 -24.17 8.34
C ARG A 170 8.48 -25.14 9.52
N ALA A 171 7.28 -25.52 9.94
CA ALA A 171 7.09 -26.53 10.97
C ALA A 171 7.19 -27.99 10.47
N GLY A 172 7.50 -28.20 9.18
CA GLY A 172 7.57 -29.53 8.56
C GLY A 172 6.20 -30.20 8.46
N LYS A 173 5.09 -29.44 8.46
CA LYS A 173 3.72 -29.93 8.36
C LYS A 173 3.21 -29.81 6.93
N GLU A 174 2.21 -30.61 6.60
CA GLU A 174 1.44 -30.43 5.37
C GLU A 174 0.71 -29.07 5.40
N ALA A 175 0.81 -28.33 4.29
CA ALA A 175 0.24 -27.01 4.14
C ALA A 175 -0.84 -26.97 3.07
N HIS A 176 -1.90 -26.18 3.30
CA HIS A 176 -2.78 -25.78 2.21
C HIS A 176 -2.00 -24.84 1.27
N MET A 177 -1.83 -25.26 0.01
CA MET A 177 -1.01 -24.55 -0.96
C MET A 177 -1.76 -23.35 -1.54
N VAL A 178 -1.30 -22.16 -1.22
CA VAL A 178 -1.74 -20.88 -1.80
C VAL A 178 -0.85 -20.53 -2.99
N TYR A 179 0.44 -20.78 -2.86
CA TYR A 179 1.41 -20.63 -3.93
C TYR A 179 1.57 -21.96 -4.71
N PRO A 180 1.98 -21.89 -6.00
CA PRO A 180 2.20 -23.10 -6.81
C PRO A 180 3.41 -23.93 -6.35
N HIS A 181 4.27 -23.36 -5.52
CA HIS A 181 5.47 -23.98 -4.97
C HIS A 181 5.61 -23.69 -3.48
N LYS A 182 6.41 -24.49 -2.78
CA LYS A 182 6.82 -24.19 -1.41
C LYS A 182 7.47 -22.82 -1.35
N ILE A 183 7.11 -22.06 -0.31
CA ILE A 183 7.65 -20.72 -0.08
C ILE A 183 8.72 -20.69 1.01
N ASP A 184 8.61 -21.52 2.05
CA ASP A 184 9.62 -21.50 3.11
C ASP A 184 10.99 -21.94 2.57
N MET A 185 12.04 -21.18 2.89
CA MET A 185 13.41 -21.32 2.37
C MET A 185 13.51 -21.21 0.83
N ASN A 186 12.59 -20.53 0.19
CA ASN A 186 12.53 -20.36 -1.26
C ASN A 186 12.17 -18.93 -1.65
N VAL A 187 12.34 -18.59 -2.93
CA VAL A 187 11.90 -17.33 -3.53
C VAL A 187 11.11 -17.61 -4.81
N LEU A 188 9.97 -16.96 -4.99
CA LEU A 188 9.10 -17.18 -6.13
C LEU A 188 9.03 -15.89 -6.96
N PRO A 189 9.62 -15.83 -8.17
CA PRO A 189 9.51 -14.69 -9.08
C PRO A 189 8.13 -14.70 -9.79
N HIS A 190 7.08 -14.77 -8.99
CA HIS A 190 5.70 -14.92 -9.46
C HIS A 190 4.74 -14.33 -8.42
N ILE A 191 4.19 -13.16 -8.73
CA ILE A 191 3.15 -12.53 -7.93
C ILE A 191 2.01 -12.11 -8.87
N ASP A 192 0.78 -12.59 -8.57
CA ASP A 192 -0.40 -12.45 -9.45
C ASP A 192 -0.25 -13.24 -10.76
N VAL A 193 -1.14 -13.09 -11.71
CA VAL A 193 -1.16 -13.84 -12.97
C VAL A 193 -0.18 -13.28 -14.00
N PHE A 194 0.40 -14.13 -14.83
CA PHE A 194 1.21 -13.71 -15.96
C PHE A 194 0.33 -13.21 -17.12
N MET A 195 0.83 -12.19 -17.81
CA MET A 195 0.22 -11.56 -18.97
C MET A 195 0.94 -12.00 -20.26
N GLU A 196 0.32 -11.75 -21.41
CA GLU A 196 0.88 -12.13 -22.73
C GLU A 196 2.26 -11.52 -23.03
N ASN A 197 2.56 -10.36 -22.45
CA ASN A 197 3.84 -9.68 -22.59
C ASN A 197 4.97 -10.24 -21.70
N GLY A 198 4.70 -11.32 -20.97
CA GLY A 198 5.66 -11.97 -20.07
C GLY A 198 5.78 -11.33 -18.68
N TYR A 199 5.17 -10.17 -18.46
CA TYR A 199 5.09 -9.57 -17.12
C TYR A 199 3.97 -10.21 -16.30
N SER A 200 4.12 -10.19 -14.98
CA SER A 200 2.99 -10.45 -14.10
C SER A 200 2.11 -9.20 -13.95
N LYS A 201 0.85 -9.41 -13.57
CA LYS A 201 -0.07 -8.29 -13.30
C LYS A 201 0.44 -7.40 -12.16
N GLU A 202 1.15 -7.95 -11.18
CA GLU A 202 1.79 -7.19 -10.10
C GLU A 202 2.85 -6.24 -10.64
N GLU A 203 3.69 -6.70 -11.55
CA GLU A 203 4.72 -5.87 -12.21
C GLU A 203 4.09 -4.72 -13.00
N MET A 204 3.02 -4.98 -13.73
CA MET A 204 2.31 -3.95 -14.48
C MET A 204 1.57 -2.94 -13.60
N LYS A 205 1.15 -3.33 -12.37
CA LYS A 205 0.65 -2.35 -11.38
C LYS A 205 1.72 -1.31 -11.05
N MET A 206 2.96 -1.74 -10.79
CA MET A 206 4.04 -0.81 -10.49
C MET A 206 4.31 0.17 -11.64
N VAL A 207 4.26 -0.31 -12.90
CA VAL A 207 4.42 0.54 -14.08
C VAL A 207 3.31 1.59 -14.16
N ASN A 208 2.07 1.12 -14.21
CA ASN A 208 0.92 1.97 -14.53
C ASN A 208 0.56 2.91 -13.37
N GLU A 209 0.63 2.42 -12.14
CA GLU A 209 0.29 3.20 -10.96
C GLU A 209 1.33 4.30 -10.69
N THR A 210 2.62 4.03 -10.89
CA THR A 210 3.70 5.04 -10.78
C THR A 210 3.46 6.21 -11.73
N GLN A 211 3.19 5.91 -13.01
CA GLN A 211 2.91 6.94 -14.00
C GLN A 211 1.66 7.76 -13.63
N LYS A 212 0.62 7.11 -13.13
CA LYS A 212 -0.62 7.79 -12.73
C LYS A 212 -0.43 8.67 -11.51
N ILE A 213 0.30 8.21 -10.49
CA ILE A 213 0.54 8.97 -9.24
C ILE A 213 1.39 10.20 -9.51
N PHE A 214 2.44 10.09 -10.32
CA PHE A 214 3.28 11.22 -10.69
C PHE A 214 2.67 12.11 -11.79
N GLY A 215 1.63 11.63 -12.50
CA GLY A 215 1.06 12.34 -13.65
C GLY A 215 2.03 12.45 -14.82
N ASP A 216 3.02 11.56 -14.91
CA ASP A 216 4.06 11.55 -15.93
C ASP A 216 4.15 10.18 -16.62
N THR A 217 3.58 10.10 -17.83
CA THR A 217 3.61 8.90 -18.68
C THR A 217 4.94 8.67 -19.41
N ASN A 218 5.89 9.61 -19.33
CA ASN A 218 7.22 9.46 -19.94
C ASN A 218 8.15 8.62 -19.08
N ILE A 219 7.86 8.42 -17.80
CA ILE A 219 8.64 7.57 -16.89
C ILE A 219 8.62 6.13 -17.42
N LYS A 220 9.79 5.63 -17.81
CA LYS A 220 9.97 4.24 -18.20
C LYS A 220 10.23 3.39 -16.98
N LEU A 221 9.42 2.35 -16.76
CA LEU A 221 9.59 1.47 -15.61
C LEU A 221 9.55 0.00 -16.04
N THR A 222 10.45 -0.79 -15.49
CA THR A 222 10.39 -2.25 -15.55
C THR A 222 10.55 -2.82 -14.15
N ALA A 223 9.75 -3.83 -13.83
CA ALA A 223 9.73 -4.46 -12.52
C ALA A 223 9.92 -5.98 -12.63
N THR A 224 10.55 -6.56 -11.62
CA THR A 224 10.53 -8.00 -11.35
C THR A 224 10.04 -8.19 -9.92
N THR A 225 8.88 -8.86 -9.75
CA THR A 225 8.30 -9.02 -8.43
C THR A 225 8.51 -10.43 -7.89
N VAL A 226 9.06 -10.51 -6.68
CA VAL A 226 9.47 -11.78 -6.07
C VAL A 226 8.79 -11.95 -4.70
N ARG A 227 8.15 -13.09 -4.46
CA ARG A 227 7.63 -13.47 -3.14
C ARG A 227 8.75 -14.13 -2.34
N ILE A 228 8.93 -13.69 -1.10
CA ILE A 228 9.94 -14.22 -0.17
C ILE A 228 9.30 -14.68 1.15
N PRO A 229 9.90 -15.63 1.88
CA PRO A 229 9.35 -16.22 3.10
C PRO A 229 9.56 -15.34 4.33
N THR A 230 9.10 -14.09 4.25
CA THR A 230 9.18 -13.12 5.35
C THR A 230 7.81 -12.63 5.76
N MET A 231 7.73 -12.03 6.94
CA MET A 231 6.58 -11.28 7.43
C MET A 231 7.00 -9.83 7.71
N GLY A 232 6.06 -8.91 7.65
CA GLY A 232 6.24 -7.56 8.16
C GLY A 232 6.98 -6.58 7.27
N GLY A 233 6.99 -6.77 5.97
CA GLY A 233 7.50 -5.72 5.08
C GLY A 233 7.90 -6.21 3.69
N HIS A 234 7.80 -5.31 2.74
CA HIS A 234 8.35 -5.46 1.39
C HIS A 234 9.65 -4.68 1.28
N SER A 235 10.61 -5.27 0.57
CA SER A 235 11.86 -4.60 0.23
C SER A 235 11.96 -4.42 -1.27
N GLU A 236 12.68 -3.40 -1.72
CA GLU A 236 12.86 -3.08 -3.13
C GLU A 236 14.30 -2.64 -3.40
N ALA A 237 14.92 -3.28 -4.39
CA ALA A 237 16.14 -2.78 -5.01
C ALA A 237 15.74 -1.90 -6.19
N VAL A 238 15.99 -0.61 -6.08
CA VAL A 238 15.62 0.39 -7.08
C VAL A 238 16.87 0.97 -7.72
N ASN A 239 16.90 0.94 -9.06
CA ASN A 239 17.87 1.66 -9.88
C ASN A 239 17.09 2.72 -10.67
N VAL A 240 17.37 4.00 -10.41
CA VAL A 240 16.64 5.12 -10.99
C VAL A 240 17.56 6.05 -11.75
N GLU A 241 17.27 6.25 -13.04
CA GLU A 241 17.94 7.20 -13.93
C GLU A 241 17.17 8.52 -13.94
N PHE A 242 17.87 9.63 -13.73
CA PHE A 242 17.34 10.98 -13.76
C PHE A 242 17.66 11.72 -15.06
N ASN A 243 16.89 12.76 -15.34
CA ASN A 243 17.14 13.65 -16.48
C ASN A 243 18.33 14.61 -16.22
N ARG A 244 18.69 14.82 -14.95
CA ARG A 244 19.79 15.69 -14.53
C ARG A 244 20.71 14.96 -13.56
N ASP A 245 21.97 15.39 -13.51
CA ASP A 245 22.91 14.89 -12.51
C ASP A 245 22.49 15.31 -11.10
N PHE A 246 22.97 14.58 -10.10
CA PHE A 246 22.60 14.75 -8.69
C PHE A 246 23.84 14.67 -7.78
N ASP A 247 23.72 15.25 -6.60
CA ASP A 247 24.65 15.07 -5.51
C ASP A 247 24.07 14.13 -4.45
N LEU A 248 24.85 13.17 -3.93
CA LEU A 248 24.38 12.22 -2.93
C LEU A 248 24.03 12.87 -1.57
N VAL A 249 24.70 13.97 -1.22
CA VAL A 249 24.39 14.70 0.02
C VAL A 249 23.02 15.37 -0.12
N GLU A 250 22.75 15.98 -1.28
CA GLU A 250 21.45 16.57 -1.55
C GLU A 250 20.34 15.50 -1.65
N VAL A 251 20.59 14.35 -2.27
CA VAL A 251 19.66 13.22 -2.29
C VAL A 251 19.27 12.80 -0.88
N ARG A 252 20.25 12.62 0.03
CA ARG A 252 20.00 12.25 1.43
C ARG A 252 19.17 13.32 2.14
N LYS A 253 19.47 14.60 1.92
CA LYS A 253 18.72 15.71 2.48
C LYS A 253 17.27 15.70 2.01
N LEU A 254 17.02 15.63 0.70
CA LEU A 254 15.67 15.57 0.12
C LEU A 254 14.84 14.41 0.65
N LEU A 255 15.46 13.23 0.80
CA LEU A 255 14.81 12.06 1.38
C LEU A 255 14.49 12.25 2.87
N SER A 256 15.41 12.85 3.63
CA SER A 256 15.21 13.10 5.08
C SER A 256 14.16 14.17 5.36
N GLU A 257 13.94 15.09 4.42
CA GLU A 257 12.91 16.15 4.50
C GLU A 257 11.53 15.66 4.02
N MET A 258 11.47 14.49 3.35
CA MET A 258 10.20 13.96 2.85
C MET A 258 9.36 13.35 3.99
N PRO A 259 8.14 13.86 4.25
CA PRO A 259 7.27 13.28 5.26
C PRO A 259 7.02 11.79 5.03
N GLY A 260 7.13 10.99 6.09
CA GLY A 260 6.95 9.54 6.04
C GLY A 260 8.15 8.76 5.51
N VAL A 261 9.28 9.41 5.20
CA VAL A 261 10.53 8.77 4.79
C VAL A 261 11.58 8.87 5.89
N VAL A 262 12.26 7.79 6.17
CA VAL A 262 13.40 7.72 7.12
C VAL A 262 14.63 7.17 6.41
N VAL A 263 15.73 7.94 6.43
CA VAL A 263 17.00 7.50 5.87
C VAL A 263 17.77 6.67 6.91
N GLN A 264 18.02 5.40 6.59
CA GLN A 264 18.85 4.47 7.36
C GLN A 264 20.02 4.01 6.48
N ASP A 265 21.09 4.79 6.41
CA ASP A 265 22.13 4.58 5.44
C ASP A 265 23.53 4.83 6.02
N ASP A 266 23.95 3.94 6.91
CA ASP A 266 25.33 3.84 7.41
C ASP A 266 25.85 2.40 7.25
N PRO A 267 26.24 2.02 6.02
CA PRO A 267 26.69 0.65 5.74
C PRO A 267 27.97 0.25 6.47
N TYR A 268 28.81 1.20 6.89
CA TYR A 268 30.02 0.93 7.65
C TYR A 268 29.72 0.40 9.07
N ASN A 269 28.59 0.84 9.64
CA ASN A 269 28.08 0.38 10.92
C ASN A 269 26.95 -0.65 10.77
N ASN A 270 26.75 -1.23 9.57
CA ASN A 270 25.69 -2.19 9.25
C ASN A 270 24.26 -1.65 9.48
N VAL A 271 24.06 -0.34 9.33
CA VAL A 271 22.75 0.31 9.43
C VAL A 271 22.15 0.44 8.04
N TYR A 272 21.12 -0.33 7.78
CA TYR A 272 20.32 -0.31 6.55
C TYR A 272 18.91 -0.85 6.81
N PRO A 273 17.91 -0.50 5.97
CA PRO A 273 16.55 -0.94 6.17
C PRO A 273 16.37 -2.45 5.99
N MET A 274 15.56 -3.06 6.86
CA MET A 274 15.21 -4.48 6.79
C MET A 274 13.72 -4.69 7.08
N PRO A 275 13.06 -5.71 6.50
CA PRO A 275 11.66 -6.01 6.81
C PRO A 275 11.39 -6.17 8.31
N LEU A 276 12.30 -6.83 9.03
CA LEU A 276 12.15 -7.06 10.46
C LEU A 276 12.12 -5.77 11.29
N THR A 277 12.88 -4.75 10.89
CA THR A 277 12.96 -3.46 11.60
C THR A 277 11.89 -2.46 11.15
N ALA A 278 11.34 -2.65 9.94
CA ALA A 278 10.23 -1.85 9.41
C ALA A 278 8.86 -2.37 9.84
N HIS A 279 8.77 -3.61 10.36
CA HIS A 279 7.51 -4.21 10.77
C HIS A 279 6.78 -3.37 11.83
N LYS A 280 5.48 -3.16 11.64
CA LYS A 280 4.60 -2.34 12.49
C LYS A 280 5.01 -0.86 12.57
N LYS A 281 5.72 -0.35 11.56
CA LYS A 281 6.05 1.07 11.43
C LYS A 281 5.37 1.68 10.21
N ASP A 282 5.03 2.95 10.31
CA ASP A 282 4.32 3.68 9.25
C ASP A 282 5.26 4.32 8.22
N GLU A 283 6.56 4.40 8.54
CA GLU A 283 7.53 5.04 7.68
C GLU A 283 8.02 4.13 6.56
N VAL A 284 8.46 4.75 5.49
CA VAL A 284 9.24 4.14 4.41
C VAL A 284 10.71 4.39 4.69
N PHE A 285 11.45 3.30 4.89
CA PHE A 285 12.88 3.34 5.20
C PHE A 285 13.70 3.24 3.92
N VAL A 286 14.69 4.12 3.77
CA VAL A 286 15.55 4.19 2.58
C VAL A 286 17.01 4.11 3.01
N GLY A 287 17.79 3.31 2.29
CA GLY A 287 19.23 3.20 2.52
C GLY A 287 19.97 2.63 1.32
N ARG A 288 21.25 2.29 1.51
CA ARG A 288 22.12 1.80 0.46
C ARG A 288 22.19 2.74 -0.75
N LEU A 289 22.16 4.06 -0.46
CA LEU A 289 22.20 5.13 -1.44
C LEU A 289 23.61 5.24 -2.04
N ARG A 290 23.71 5.02 -3.33
CA ARG A 290 24.98 5.10 -4.06
C ARG A 290 24.76 5.37 -5.54
N ARG A 291 25.71 6.03 -6.16
CA ARG A 291 25.71 6.18 -7.63
C ARG A 291 25.83 4.81 -8.30
N ASP A 292 25.22 4.69 -9.45
CA ASP A 292 25.48 3.59 -10.38
C ASP A 292 26.66 4.01 -11.29
N GLU A 293 27.80 3.36 -11.10
CA GLU A 293 29.01 3.69 -11.87
C GLU A 293 28.93 3.20 -13.35
N SER A 294 27.95 2.32 -13.64
CA SER A 294 27.77 1.78 -14.99
C SER A 294 26.86 2.64 -15.87
N GLN A 295 26.12 3.60 -15.27
CA GLN A 295 25.12 4.41 -15.96
C GLN A 295 25.12 5.84 -15.41
N ALA A 296 25.25 6.83 -16.31
CA ALA A 296 25.20 8.24 -15.93
C ALA A 296 23.86 8.62 -15.26
N ASN A 297 23.89 9.61 -14.38
CA ASN A 297 22.73 10.17 -13.69
C ASN A 297 21.85 9.13 -12.98
N THR A 298 22.42 8.01 -12.55
CA THR A 298 21.69 6.89 -12.02
C THR A 298 22.03 6.61 -10.55
N LEU A 299 21.00 6.45 -9.74
CA LEU A 299 21.05 6.17 -8.31
C LEU A 299 20.58 4.74 -8.04
N ASN A 300 21.34 4.00 -7.24
CA ASN A 300 20.89 2.77 -6.61
C ASN A 300 20.41 3.05 -5.18
N MET A 301 19.27 2.50 -4.80
CA MET A 301 18.72 2.61 -3.46
C MET A 301 18.02 1.32 -3.02
N TRP A 302 17.85 1.18 -1.71
CA TRP A 302 17.12 0.09 -1.07
C TRP A 302 16.01 0.68 -0.24
N ILE A 303 14.77 0.26 -0.50
CA ILE A 303 13.56 0.77 0.14
C ILE A 303 12.86 -0.36 0.88
N VAL A 304 12.43 -0.11 2.10
CA VAL A 304 11.67 -1.08 2.90
C VAL A 304 10.51 -0.38 3.61
N ALA A 305 9.31 -0.96 3.56
CA ALA A 305 8.17 -0.51 4.36
C ALA A 305 7.29 -1.68 4.76
N ASP A 306 6.54 -1.54 5.85
CA ASP A 306 5.50 -2.51 6.19
C ASP A 306 4.34 -2.41 5.19
N ASN A 307 4.14 -3.50 4.45
CA ASN A 307 3.16 -3.57 3.37
C ASN A 307 1.70 -3.54 3.85
N LEU A 308 1.46 -3.87 5.11
CA LEU A 308 0.13 -3.77 5.72
C LEU A 308 -0.14 -2.38 6.27
N ARG A 309 0.92 -1.64 6.68
CA ARG A 309 0.83 -0.28 7.20
C ARG A 309 0.91 0.75 6.07
N LYS A 310 2.06 1.38 5.85
CA LYS A 310 2.14 2.39 4.78
C LYS A 310 1.71 1.85 3.42
N GLY A 311 1.99 0.57 3.15
CA GLY A 311 1.57 -0.10 1.92
C GLY A 311 0.04 -0.30 1.76
N ALA A 312 -0.76 -0.11 2.82
CA ALA A 312 -2.21 -0.34 2.78
C ALA A 312 -2.97 0.50 3.82
N ALA A 313 -2.97 0.06 5.09
CA ALA A 313 -3.84 0.60 6.14
C ALA A 313 -3.53 2.07 6.43
N THR A 314 -2.27 2.41 6.68
CA THR A 314 -1.87 3.78 7.02
C THR A 314 -2.16 4.74 5.88
N ASN A 315 -1.84 4.37 4.63
CA ASN A 315 -2.13 5.24 3.49
C ASN A 315 -3.64 5.47 3.31
N ALA A 316 -4.47 4.43 3.52
CA ALA A 316 -5.92 4.56 3.43
C ALA A 316 -6.50 5.44 4.56
N VAL A 317 -6.00 5.30 5.80
CA VAL A 317 -6.40 6.16 6.92
C VAL A 317 -5.94 7.60 6.71
N GLN A 318 -4.74 7.83 6.22
CA GLN A 318 -4.24 9.17 5.86
C GLN A 318 -5.09 9.83 4.77
N ILE A 319 -5.61 9.07 3.79
CA ILE A 319 -6.58 9.61 2.82
C ILE A 319 -7.85 10.06 3.55
N ALA A 320 -8.37 9.26 4.48
CA ALA A 320 -9.56 9.63 5.27
C ALA A 320 -9.31 10.87 6.14
N GLU A 321 -8.15 10.95 6.80
CA GLU A 321 -7.73 12.15 7.55
C GLU A 321 -7.70 13.39 6.66
N TYR A 322 -7.07 13.29 5.48
CA TYR A 322 -7.00 14.40 4.53
C TYR A 322 -8.39 14.89 4.11
N LEU A 323 -9.33 13.97 3.88
CA LEU A 323 -10.71 14.32 3.53
C LEU A 323 -11.42 15.10 4.65
N VAL A 324 -11.19 14.71 5.90
CA VAL A 324 -11.76 15.39 7.08
C VAL A 324 -11.13 16.77 7.27
N GLU A 325 -9.80 16.83 7.29
CA GLU A 325 -9.02 18.07 7.53
C GLU A 325 -9.33 19.15 6.48
N HIS A 326 -9.59 18.74 5.23
CA HIS A 326 -9.87 19.68 4.12
C HIS A 326 -11.36 19.86 3.82
N SER A 327 -12.24 19.37 4.73
CA SER A 327 -13.70 19.49 4.60
C SER A 327 -14.24 18.97 3.24
N LEU A 328 -13.68 17.87 2.75
CA LEU A 328 -14.10 17.22 1.51
C LEU A 328 -15.25 16.20 1.71
N ILE A 329 -15.77 16.08 2.92
CA ILE A 329 -16.92 15.27 3.26
C ILE A 329 -18.15 16.18 3.17
N LEU A 330 -19.17 15.77 2.37
CA LEU A 330 -20.44 16.50 2.34
C LEU A 330 -21.17 16.27 3.66
N ALA A 331 -21.66 17.34 4.26
CA ALA A 331 -22.49 17.32 5.46
C ALA A 331 -23.89 16.73 5.17
#